data_1db69ec1319a1f390a8c03a127a28b28
#
_entry.id   1db69ec1319a1f390a8c03a127a28b28
#
_cell.length_a   1.000
_cell.length_b   1.000
_cell.length_c   1.000
_cell.angle_alpha   90.00
_cell.angle_beta   90.00
_cell.angle_gamma   90.00
#
_symmetry.space_group_name_H-M   'P 1'
#
loop_
_entity.id
_entity.type
_entity.pdbx_description
1 polymer ?
#
loop_
_entity_poly.entity_id
_entity_poly.type
_entity_poly.pdbx_seq_one_letter_code
_entity_poly.pdbx_strand_id
1 'polypeptide(L)'
;MSRRNALTQLAALPLMLAAGASVAAETKLPLKIMMKSAWGSDDPTKAAFPFLHGHALAEAGHEVQIFLLGEAVSVMRKSVASALVPVGWAPLAETLDKVVAKHIQIYACGACCRARGVAEADLTQWGAKFGNPTIFVSLVEWADRIITE
;
A
#
# COMPACT_ATOMS: atom_id res chain seq x y z
N MET A 1 -20.16 58.19 67.58
CA MET A 1 -20.74 56.89 67.09
C MET A 1 -20.74 56.90 65.60
N SER A 2 -19.74 56.21 64.99
CA SER A 2 -19.55 56.20 63.56
C SER A 2 -19.71 54.76 63.05
N ARG A 3 -20.68 54.54 62.17
CA ARG A 3 -20.90 53.24 61.50
C ARG A 3 -20.09 53.23 60.24
N ARG A 4 -19.06 52.33 60.16
CA ARG A 4 -18.28 52.04 58.94
C ARG A 4 -19.02 51.03 58.15
N ASN A 5 -19.45 51.40 56.93
CA ASN A 5 -19.96 50.49 55.94
C ASN A 5 -18.80 49.79 55.23
N ALA A 6 -18.76 48.47 55.36
CA ALA A 6 -17.83 47.65 54.57
C ALA A 6 -18.47 47.36 53.19
N LEU A 7 -17.88 47.91 52.16
CA LEU A 7 -18.21 47.55 50.75
C LEU A 7 -17.48 46.24 50.36
N THR A 8 -18.26 45.22 50.18
CA THR A 8 -17.75 43.93 49.62
C THR A 8 -17.66 44.03 48.09
N GLN A 9 -16.45 44.11 47.57
CA GLN A 9 -16.20 44.04 46.15
C GLN A 9 -16.25 42.58 45.71
N LEU A 10 -17.23 42.20 44.88
CA LEU A 10 -17.23 40.96 44.14
C LEU A 10 -16.32 41.10 42.94
N ALA A 11 -15.21 40.39 42.94
CA ALA A 11 -14.35 40.25 41.78
C ALA A 11 -14.96 39.21 40.82
N ALA A 12 -15.41 39.66 39.66
CA ALA A 12 -15.84 38.81 38.57
C ALA A 12 -14.62 38.29 37.83
N LEU A 13 -14.36 36.99 37.87
CA LEU A 13 -13.39 36.33 37.02
C LEU A 13 -13.95 36.20 35.57
N PRO A 14 -13.21 36.61 34.55
CA PRO A 14 -13.61 36.29 33.16
C PRO A 14 -13.35 34.82 32.85
N LEU A 15 -14.42 34.10 32.51
CA LEU A 15 -14.36 32.72 31.99
C LEU A 15 -13.79 32.76 30.58
N MET A 16 -12.49 32.43 30.40
CA MET A 16 -11.86 32.27 29.10
C MET A 16 -12.40 30.98 28.48
N LEU A 17 -13.32 31.08 27.51
CA LEU A 17 -13.68 29.99 26.60
C LEU A 17 -12.49 29.77 25.67
N ALA A 18 -11.69 28.71 25.92
CA ALA A 18 -10.74 28.21 24.96
C ALA A 18 -11.52 27.55 23.81
N ALA A 19 -11.68 28.27 22.72
CA ALA A 19 -12.16 27.70 21.48
C ALA A 19 -11.08 26.73 20.96
N GLY A 20 -11.25 25.44 21.24
CA GLY A 20 -10.46 24.38 20.66
C GLY A 20 -10.72 24.35 19.15
N ALA A 21 -9.80 24.84 18.35
CA ALA A 21 -9.81 24.65 16.92
C ALA A 21 -9.63 23.14 16.66
N SER A 22 -10.72 22.44 16.41
CA SER A 22 -10.71 21.09 15.86
C SER A 22 -10.12 21.19 14.46
N VAL A 23 -8.85 20.81 14.31
CA VAL A 23 -8.25 20.59 12.98
C VAL A 23 -8.97 19.38 12.40
N ALA A 24 -9.97 19.63 11.55
CA ALA A 24 -10.60 18.58 10.77
C ALA A 24 -9.48 17.94 9.93
N ALA A 25 -9.17 16.68 10.21
CA ALA A 25 -8.27 15.91 9.36
C ALA A 25 -8.89 15.90 7.95
N GLU A 26 -8.21 16.52 6.98
CA GLU A 26 -8.61 16.42 5.58
C GLU A 26 -8.69 14.93 5.22
N THR A 27 -9.89 14.43 4.98
CA THR A 27 -10.11 13.07 4.49
C THR A 27 -9.59 13.03 3.06
N LYS A 28 -8.36 12.57 2.92
CA LYS A 28 -7.74 12.39 1.61
C LYS A 28 -8.52 11.33 0.85
N LEU A 29 -9.02 11.68 -0.34
CA LEU A 29 -9.78 10.73 -1.17
C LEU A 29 -8.89 9.53 -1.54
N PRO A 30 -9.45 8.30 -1.54
CA PRO A 30 -8.74 7.12 -2.01
C PRO A 30 -8.25 7.31 -3.45
N LEU A 31 -7.00 6.96 -3.71
CA LEU A 31 -6.43 6.93 -5.05
C LEU A 31 -6.45 5.50 -5.58
N LYS A 32 -6.53 5.36 -6.90
CA LYS A 32 -6.28 4.14 -7.65
C LYS A 32 -4.81 4.10 -8.06
N ILE A 33 -4.07 3.10 -7.58
CA ILE A 33 -2.62 3.05 -7.73
C ILE A 33 -2.21 1.74 -8.40
N MET A 34 -1.52 1.86 -9.53
CA MET A 34 -0.86 0.73 -10.18
C MET A 34 0.60 0.67 -9.73
N MET A 35 0.98 -0.42 -9.06
CA MET A 35 2.38 -0.75 -8.82
C MET A 35 2.90 -1.57 -10.00
N LYS A 36 4.02 -1.16 -10.58
CA LYS A 36 4.63 -1.87 -11.70
C LYS A 36 6.08 -2.22 -11.38
N SER A 37 6.48 -3.49 -11.57
CA SER A 37 7.86 -3.92 -11.32
C SER A 37 8.34 -4.94 -12.34
N ALA A 38 9.65 -4.87 -12.62
CA ALA A 38 10.37 -5.84 -13.45
C ALA A 38 11.49 -6.57 -12.68
N TRP A 39 11.71 -6.25 -11.40
CA TRP A 39 12.78 -6.80 -10.58
C TRP A 39 12.42 -8.18 -10.03
N GLY A 40 13.36 -9.12 -10.12
CA GLY A 40 13.24 -10.48 -9.62
C GLY A 40 14.29 -10.81 -8.57
N SER A 41 14.69 -12.08 -8.50
CA SER A 41 15.66 -12.58 -7.51
C SER A 41 17.08 -12.05 -7.67
N ASP A 42 17.39 -11.37 -8.75
CA ASP A 42 18.64 -10.66 -9.00
C ASP A 42 18.83 -9.43 -8.09
N ASP A 43 17.73 -8.81 -7.64
CA ASP A 43 17.74 -7.79 -6.59
C ASP A 43 16.57 -8.04 -5.63
N PRO A 44 16.80 -8.80 -4.55
CA PRO A 44 15.77 -9.16 -3.58
C PRO A 44 15.03 -7.97 -2.97
N THR A 45 15.73 -6.88 -2.73
CA THR A 45 15.14 -5.68 -2.12
C THR A 45 14.19 -4.98 -3.08
N LYS A 46 14.61 -4.75 -4.32
CA LYS A 46 13.75 -4.17 -5.34
C LYS A 46 12.57 -5.07 -5.71
N ALA A 47 12.81 -6.38 -5.74
CA ALA A 47 11.73 -7.35 -5.99
C ALA A 47 10.63 -7.29 -4.93
N ALA A 48 10.94 -6.92 -3.69
CA ALA A 48 9.97 -6.82 -2.60
C ALA A 48 9.18 -5.50 -2.59
N PHE A 49 9.73 -4.41 -3.13
CA PHE A 49 9.12 -3.08 -3.05
C PHE A 49 7.68 -3.00 -3.56
N PRO A 50 7.30 -3.54 -4.75
CA PRO A 50 5.93 -3.40 -5.24
C PRO A 50 4.90 -4.06 -4.32
N PHE A 51 5.29 -5.07 -3.57
CA PHE A 51 4.41 -5.75 -2.60
C PHE A 51 4.37 -5.03 -1.26
N LEU A 52 5.52 -4.58 -0.74
CA LEU A 52 5.61 -3.84 0.52
C LEU A 52 4.89 -2.49 0.41
N HIS A 53 5.21 -1.71 -0.62
CA HIS A 53 4.60 -0.39 -0.83
C HIS A 53 3.14 -0.53 -1.26
N GLY A 54 2.81 -1.51 -2.10
CA GLY A 54 1.43 -1.81 -2.46
C GLY A 54 0.57 -2.16 -1.24
N HIS A 55 1.07 -3.00 -0.33
CA HIS A 55 0.39 -3.29 0.93
C HIS A 55 0.23 -2.03 1.80
N ALA A 56 1.28 -1.23 1.98
CA ALA A 56 1.24 -0.01 2.77
C ALA A 56 0.24 1.02 2.21
N LEU A 57 0.17 1.16 0.88
CA LEU A 57 -0.79 2.02 0.20
C LEU A 57 -2.24 1.54 0.41
N ALA A 58 -2.47 0.22 0.37
CA ALA A 58 -3.78 -0.35 0.66
C ALA A 58 -4.17 -0.17 2.15
N GLU A 59 -3.21 -0.29 3.09
CA GLU A 59 -3.42 0.03 4.51
C GLU A 59 -3.80 1.51 4.70
N ALA A 60 -3.26 2.41 3.89
CA ALA A 60 -3.60 3.83 3.88
C ALA A 60 -4.96 4.14 3.24
N GLY A 61 -5.71 3.12 2.78
CA GLY A 61 -7.04 3.25 2.21
C GLY A 61 -7.08 3.50 0.70
N HIS A 62 -5.98 3.28 -0.02
CA HIS A 62 -5.94 3.38 -1.47
C HIS A 62 -6.34 2.06 -2.15
N GLU A 63 -6.88 2.14 -3.37
CA GLU A 63 -7.10 0.98 -4.22
C GLU A 63 -5.79 0.65 -4.96
N VAL A 64 -5.27 -0.56 -4.80
CA VAL A 64 -3.98 -0.96 -5.36
C VAL A 64 -4.13 -2.16 -6.26
N GLN A 65 -3.48 -2.14 -7.42
CA GLN A 65 -3.26 -3.30 -8.28
C GLN A 65 -1.78 -3.38 -8.66
N ILE A 66 -1.25 -4.60 -8.82
CA ILE A 66 0.17 -4.84 -9.10
C ILE A 66 0.30 -5.48 -10.48
N PHE A 67 1.21 -4.96 -11.33
CA PHE A 67 1.56 -5.53 -12.61
C PHE A 67 3.03 -5.91 -12.66
N LEU A 68 3.30 -7.21 -12.79
CA LEU A 68 4.65 -7.78 -12.86
C LEU A 68 5.03 -8.10 -14.30
N LEU A 69 6.26 -7.75 -14.67
CA LEU A 69 6.84 -8.06 -15.97
C LEU A 69 8.32 -8.45 -15.82
N GLY A 70 8.95 -8.90 -16.91
CA GLY A 70 10.35 -9.30 -16.87
C GLY A 70 10.63 -10.35 -15.80
N GLU A 71 11.70 -10.15 -15.03
CA GLU A 71 12.13 -11.08 -13.97
C GLU A 71 11.16 -11.12 -12.79
N ALA A 72 10.39 -10.06 -12.55
CA ALA A 72 9.44 -9.99 -11.44
C ALA A 72 8.40 -11.13 -11.46
N VAL A 73 8.06 -11.68 -12.64
CA VAL A 73 7.09 -12.78 -12.69
C VAL A 73 7.60 -14.06 -12.03
N SER A 74 8.92 -14.24 -11.91
CA SER A 74 9.53 -15.42 -11.28
C SER A 74 9.21 -15.54 -9.80
N VAL A 75 8.94 -14.42 -9.12
CA VAL A 75 8.60 -14.41 -7.70
C VAL A 75 7.21 -15.01 -7.41
N MET A 76 6.40 -15.22 -8.45
CA MET A 76 5.11 -15.91 -8.29
C MET A 76 5.27 -17.39 -7.97
N ARG A 77 6.42 -18.01 -8.22
CA ARG A 77 6.70 -19.36 -7.70
C ARG A 77 6.92 -19.28 -6.19
N LYS A 78 6.16 -20.06 -5.43
CA LYS A 78 6.28 -20.08 -3.96
C LYS A 78 7.69 -20.41 -3.49
N SER A 79 8.38 -21.33 -4.18
CA SER A 79 9.77 -21.66 -3.88
C SER A 79 10.72 -20.47 -4.04
N VAL A 80 10.51 -19.63 -5.06
CA VAL A 80 11.28 -18.40 -5.28
C VAL A 80 10.93 -17.36 -4.22
N ALA A 81 9.64 -17.08 -4.00
CA ALA A 81 9.19 -16.12 -3.00
C ALA A 81 9.67 -16.45 -1.58
N SER A 82 9.68 -17.75 -1.22
CA SER A 82 10.15 -18.21 0.10
C SER A 82 11.67 -18.13 0.26
N ALA A 83 12.43 -18.30 -0.82
CA ALA A 83 13.89 -18.21 -0.83
C ALA A 83 14.41 -16.78 -0.97
N LEU A 84 13.57 -15.86 -1.45
CA LEU A 84 13.93 -14.47 -1.67
C LEU A 84 13.78 -13.70 -0.35
N VAL A 85 14.92 -13.41 0.28
CA VAL A 85 15.00 -12.73 1.56
C VAL A 85 15.80 -11.43 1.40
N PRO A 86 15.13 -10.27 1.35
CA PRO A 86 15.82 -8.99 1.35
C PRO A 86 16.62 -8.80 2.65
N VAL A 87 17.75 -8.10 2.58
CA VAL A 87 18.62 -7.90 3.74
C VAL A 87 17.88 -7.21 4.88
N GLY A 88 17.78 -7.87 6.03
CA GLY A 88 17.11 -7.34 7.21
C GLY A 88 15.59 -7.47 7.21
N TRP A 89 14.99 -8.13 6.22
CA TRP A 89 13.54 -8.34 6.13
C TRP A 89 13.17 -9.83 6.17
N ALA A 90 11.87 -10.08 6.35
CA ALA A 90 11.31 -11.43 6.23
C ALA A 90 11.30 -11.90 4.76
N PRO A 91 11.18 -13.21 4.50
CA PRO A 91 10.99 -13.73 3.15
C PRO A 91 9.84 -13.06 2.41
N LEU A 92 10.00 -12.85 1.10
CA LEU A 92 8.98 -12.20 0.27
C LEU A 92 7.61 -12.90 0.34
N ALA A 93 7.60 -14.22 0.54
CA ALA A 93 6.36 -14.98 0.69
C ALA A 93 5.45 -14.43 1.80
N GLU A 94 6.01 -13.98 2.92
CA GLU A 94 5.22 -13.39 4.02
C GLU A 94 4.57 -12.05 3.62
N THR A 95 5.24 -11.27 2.77
CA THR A 95 4.67 -10.03 2.23
C THR A 95 3.57 -10.33 1.21
N LEU A 96 3.76 -11.35 0.38
CA LEU A 96 2.74 -11.81 -0.56
C LEU A 96 1.48 -12.31 0.16
N ASP A 97 1.62 -13.02 1.28
CA ASP A 97 0.47 -13.44 2.10
C ASP A 97 -0.35 -12.22 2.58
N LYS A 98 0.31 -11.12 2.97
CA LYS A 98 -0.35 -9.86 3.36
C LYS A 98 -1.06 -9.19 2.19
N VAL A 99 -0.43 -9.19 1.00
CA VAL A 99 -1.01 -8.65 -0.24
C VAL A 99 -2.28 -9.43 -0.61
N VAL A 100 -2.24 -10.75 -0.52
CA VAL A 100 -3.38 -11.64 -0.75
C VAL A 100 -4.50 -11.39 0.26
N ALA A 101 -4.16 -11.27 1.55
CA ALA A 101 -5.14 -11.00 2.62
C ALA A 101 -5.85 -9.64 2.44
N LYS A 102 -5.21 -8.68 1.77
CA LYS A 102 -5.80 -7.38 1.39
C LYS A 102 -6.54 -7.40 0.06
N HIS A 103 -6.65 -8.56 -0.58
CA HIS A 103 -7.29 -8.71 -1.90
C HIS A 103 -6.69 -7.80 -2.99
N ILE A 104 -5.41 -7.46 -2.88
CA ILE A 104 -4.70 -6.69 -3.89
C ILE A 104 -4.51 -7.58 -5.12
N GLN A 105 -5.12 -7.19 -6.25
CA GLN A 105 -5.01 -7.99 -7.47
C GLN A 105 -3.61 -7.88 -8.08
N ILE A 106 -3.00 -9.03 -8.33
CA ILE A 106 -1.71 -9.13 -9.02
C ILE A 106 -1.94 -9.66 -10.43
N TYR A 107 -1.32 -9.01 -11.41
CA TYR A 107 -1.22 -9.47 -12.78
C TYR A 107 0.24 -9.74 -13.13
N ALA A 108 0.54 -10.91 -13.67
CA ALA A 108 1.86 -11.27 -14.15
C ALA A 108 1.83 -11.38 -15.69
N CYS A 109 2.71 -10.66 -16.37
CA CYS A 109 2.81 -10.66 -17.83
C CYS A 109 2.92 -12.07 -18.39
N GLY A 110 1.91 -12.52 -19.15
CA GLY A 110 1.82 -13.90 -19.66
C GLY A 110 2.97 -14.28 -20.59
N ALA A 111 3.47 -13.35 -21.41
CA ALA A 111 4.65 -13.60 -22.25
C ALA A 111 5.91 -13.79 -21.39
N CYS A 112 6.08 -12.98 -20.34
CA CYS A 112 7.19 -13.11 -19.40
C CYS A 112 7.11 -14.41 -18.58
N CYS A 113 5.90 -14.82 -18.18
CA CYS A 113 5.64 -16.08 -17.50
C CYS A 113 6.04 -17.28 -18.38
N ARG A 114 5.60 -17.32 -19.63
CA ARG A 114 5.98 -18.39 -20.57
C ARG A 114 7.50 -18.48 -20.76
N ALA A 115 8.18 -17.35 -20.94
CA ALA A 115 9.61 -17.31 -21.11
C ALA A 115 10.40 -17.83 -19.90
N ARG A 116 9.81 -17.79 -18.71
CA ARG A 116 10.44 -18.18 -17.42
C ARG A 116 9.82 -19.44 -16.81
N GLY A 117 8.92 -20.12 -17.53
CA GLY A 117 8.26 -21.33 -17.06
C GLY A 117 7.39 -21.12 -15.81
N VAL A 118 6.82 -19.91 -15.62
CA VAL A 118 5.83 -19.65 -14.58
C VAL A 118 4.47 -20.11 -15.07
N ALA A 119 3.88 -21.08 -14.37
CA ALA A 119 2.61 -21.70 -14.72
C ALA A 119 1.41 -21.00 -14.05
N GLU A 120 0.21 -21.34 -14.49
CA GLU A 120 -1.03 -20.83 -13.90
C GLU A 120 -1.15 -21.20 -12.41
N ALA A 121 -0.70 -22.41 -12.04
CA ALA A 121 -0.70 -22.85 -10.64
C ALA A 121 0.17 -21.95 -9.74
N ASP A 122 1.28 -21.41 -10.27
CA ASP A 122 2.15 -20.49 -9.56
C ASP A 122 1.45 -19.14 -9.29
N LEU A 123 0.51 -18.74 -10.13
CA LEU A 123 -0.28 -17.52 -9.97
C LEU A 123 -1.45 -17.74 -9.02
N THR A 124 -2.18 -18.83 -9.21
CA THR A 124 -3.41 -19.13 -8.48
C THR A 124 -3.21 -19.18 -6.98
N GLN A 125 -2.07 -19.69 -6.51
CA GLN A 125 -1.75 -19.74 -5.07
C GLN A 125 -1.70 -18.35 -4.40
N TRP A 126 -1.47 -17.29 -5.19
CA TRP A 126 -1.46 -15.90 -4.73
C TRP A 126 -2.70 -15.11 -5.19
N GLY A 127 -3.71 -15.77 -5.75
CA GLY A 127 -4.85 -15.11 -6.37
C GLY A 127 -4.47 -14.22 -7.57
N ALA A 128 -3.26 -14.39 -8.10
CA ALA A 128 -2.75 -13.64 -9.24
C ALA A 128 -3.31 -14.18 -10.56
N LYS A 129 -3.26 -13.35 -11.62
CA LYS A 129 -3.76 -13.67 -12.95
C LYS A 129 -2.71 -13.37 -14.01
N PHE A 130 -2.81 -14.02 -15.16
CA PHE A 130 -2.04 -13.62 -16.32
C PHE A 130 -2.44 -12.23 -16.81
N GLY A 131 -1.45 -11.38 -16.99
CA GLY A 131 -1.58 -10.09 -17.64
C GLY A 131 -1.24 -10.18 -19.14
N ASN A 132 -1.82 -9.28 -19.91
CA ASN A 132 -1.56 -9.11 -21.34
C ASN A 132 -1.57 -7.61 -21.69
N PRO A 133 -1.23 -7.18 -22.93
CA PRO A 133 -1.25 -5.77 -23.31
C PRO A 133 -2.60 -5.06 -23.07
N THR A 134 -3.72 -5.73 -23.31
CA THR A 134 -5.06 -5.14 -23.07
C THR A 134 -5.28 -4.86 -21.59
N ILE A 135 -4.97 -5.82 -20.72
CA ILE A 135 -5.05 -5.63 -19.25
C ILE A 135 -4.11 -4.51 -18.81
N PHE A 136 -2.90 -4.44 -19.36
CA PHE A 136 -1.96 -3.37 -19.04
C PHE A 136 -2.52 -1.98 -19.39
N VAL A 137 -3.10 -1.82 -20.57
CA VAL A 137 -3.77 -0.57 -20.99
C VAL A 137 -4.92 -0.23 -20.04
N SER A 138 -5.79 -1.19 -19.72
CA SER A 138 -6.90 -0.99 -18.79
C SER A 138 -6.42 -0.56 -17.38
N LEU A 139 -5.30 -1.08 -16.92
CA LEU A 139 -4.71 -0.67 -15.64
C LEU A 139 -4.15 0.75 -15.68
N VAL A 140 -3.52 1.13 -16.79
CA VAL A 140 -3.01 2.50 -16.99
C VAL A 140 -4.17 3.52 -17.01
N GLU A 141 -5.27 3.18 -17.68
CA GLU A 141 -6.48 4.01 -17.75
C GLU A 141 -7.23 4.07 -16.40
N TRP A 142 -7.19 2.99 -15.64
CA TRP A 142 -7.82 2.91 -14.32
C TRP A 142 -7.05 3.71 -13.25
N ALA A 143 -5.71 3.79 -13.33
CA ALA A 143 -4.87 4.30 -12.27
C ALA A 143 -4.79 5.83 -12.24
N ASP A 144 -5.01 6.44 -11.08
CA ASP A 144 -4.69 7.85 -10.84
C ASP A 144 -3.17 8.08 -10.73
N ARG A 145 -2.44 7.04 -10.28
CA ARG A 145 -0.97 7.03 -10.15
C ARG A 145 -0.39 5.69 -10.57
N ILE A 146 0.75 5.75 -11.24
CA ILE A 146 1.56 4.58 -11.57
C ILE A 146 2.90 4.73 -10.87
N ILE A 147 3.24 3.75 -10.03
CA ILE A 147 4.52 3.67 -9.34
C ILE A 147 5.30 2.52 -9.96
N THR A 148 6.50 2.84 -10.46
CA THR A 148 7.41 1.85 -11.06
C THR A 148 8.59 1.63 -10.13
N GLU A 149 8.83 0.40 -9.78
CA GLU A 149 9.90 -0.05 -8.87
C GLU A 149 10.66 -1.23 -9.49
#